data_2d9b8df08fe52f04c819ac4f25f46df2
#
_entry.id   2d9b8df08fe52f04c819ac4f25f46df2
#
_cell.length_a   1.000
_cell.length_b   1.000
_cell.length_c   1.000
_cell.angle_alpha   90.00
_cell.angle_beta   90.00
_cell.angle_gamma   90.00
#
_symmetry.space_group_name_H-M   'P 1'
#
loop_
_entity.id
_entity.type
_entity.pdbx_description
1 polymer ?
#
loop_
_entity_poly.entity_id
_entity_poly.type
_entity_poly.pdbx_seq_one_letter_code
_entity_poly.pdbx_strand_id
1 'polypeptide(L)'
;MERDAQRQPENAFRLMFTSNHDENSWAGTEFERMGDAAKVMAVLTFTLPNGQPLIYTGQEMGWNKRFEFFEKDPVPAWEKNEYFDFYKELISIRHANPALAAGSNGGKFEVVSTQDSTLVFTRTLPENKVTVKVQLKAPWTYEITAE
;
A
#
# COMPACT_ATOMS: atom_id res chain seq x y z
N MET A 1 -12.44 -7.44 5.86
CA MET A 1 -12.24 -7.19 4.41
C MET A 1 -13.32 -7.86 3.57
N GLU A 2 -13.52 -9.19 3.62
CA GLU A 2 -14.59 -9.85 2.84
C GLU A 2 -16.00 -9.32 3.15
N ARG A 3 -16.34 -9.13 4.44
CA ARG A 3 -17.64 -8.59 4.86
C ARG A 3 -17.91 -7.16 4.36
N ASP A 4 -16.87 -6.38 4.15
CA ASP A 4 -17.00 -5.00 3.66
C ASP A 4 -17.12 -4.94 2.14
N ALA A 5 -16.45 -5.84 1.41
CA ALA A 5 -16.57 -5.95 -0.03
C ALA A 5 -18.01 -6.33 -0.44
N GLN A 6 -18.68 -7.20 0.35
CA GLN A 6 -20.08 -7.60 0.10
C GLN A 6 -21.11 -6.48 0.28
N ARG A 7 -20.73 -5.37 0.94
CA ARG A 7 -21.62 -4.21 1.16
C ARG A 7 -21.46 -3.11 0.12
N GLN A 8 -20.51 -3.25 -0.79
CA GLN A 8 -20.25 -2.25 -1.81
C GLN A 8 -20.91 -2.64 -3.13
N PRO A 9 -21.31 -1.65 -3.95
CA PRO A 9 -21.78 -1.94 -5.30
C PRO A 9 -20.74 -2.75 -6.09
N GLU A 10 -21.24 -3.55 -7.03
CA GLU A 10 -20.38 -4.23 -8.00
C GLU A 10 -19.49 -3.20 -8.71
N ASN A 11 -18.22 -3.48 -8.85
CA ASN A 11 -17.19 -2.58 -9.38
C ASN A 11 -16.77 -1.39 -8.49
N ALA A 12 -17.29 -1.29 -7.27
CA ALA A 12 -16.76 -0.33 -6.30
C ALA A 12 -15.46 -0.88 -5.65
N PHE A 13 -14.52 0.01 -5.41
CA PHE A 13 -13.29 -0.30 -4.67
C PHE A 13 -12.88 0.88 -3.79
N ARG A 14 -12.07 0.60 -2.79
CA ARG A 14 -11.64 1.60 -1.82
C ARG A 14 -10.35 2.29 -2.24
N LEU A 15 -10.22 3.53 -1.86
CA LEU A 15 -8.92 4.19 -1.83
C LEU A 15 -8.15 3.67 -0.60
N MET A 16 -6.99 3.06 -0.85
CA MET A 16 -6.10 2.50 0.17
C MET A 16 -4.89 3.40 0.34
N PHE A 17 -4.59 3.79 1.56
CA PHE A 17 -3.50 4.71 1.85
C PHE A 17 -2.88 4.46 3.22
N THR A 18 -1.65 4.85 3.37
CA THR A 18 -0.97 4.98 4.67
C THR A 18 -1.03 6.42 5.17
N SER A 19 -1.19 7.39 4.27
CA SER A 19 -1.41 8.80 4.58
C SER A 19 -2.31 9.46 3.54
N ASN A 20 -2.97 10.54 3.93
CA ASN A 20 -3.71 11.49 3.09
C ASN A 20 -3.65 12.88 3.73
N HIS A 21 -4.34 13.86 3.15
CA HIS A 21 -4.32 15.24 3.66
C HIS A 21 -4.86 15.37 5.09
N ASP A 22 -5.92 14.62 5.43
CA ASP A 22 -6.47 14.61 6.78
C ASP A 22 -5.53 13.91 7.77
N GLU A 23 -5.14 12.67 7.45
CA GLU A 23 -4.29 11.88 8.34
C GLU A 23 -2.95 12.55 8.59
N ASN A 24 -2.30 13.07 7.54
CA ASN A 24 -1.01 13.73 7.67
C ASN A 24 -1.08 14.95 8.61
N SER A 25 -2.08 15.80 8.41
CA SER A 25 -2.18 17.05 9.18
C SER A 25 -2.69 16.84 10.60
N TRP A 26 -3.69 15.96 10.78
CA TRP A 26 -4.39 15.81 12.07
C TRP A 26 -3.89 14.65 12.93
N ALA A 27 -3.63 13.49 12.31
CA ALA A 27 -3.23 12.29 13.05
C ALA A 27 -1.71 12.09 13.10
N GLY A 28 -0.99 12.67 12.14
CA GLY A 28 0.46 12.54 12.03
C GLY A 28 0.90 11.87 10.74
N THR A 29 2.18 12.01 10.45
CA THR A 29 2.78 11.35 9.28
C THR A 29 2.71 9.83 9.40
N GLU A 30 2.92 9.11 8.30
CA GLU A 30 3.03 7.64 8.33
C GLU A 30 4.18 7.16 9.23
N PHE A 31 5.25 7.92 9.34
CA PHE A 31 6.39 7.60 10.22
C PHE A 31 6.03 7.75 11.70
N GLU A 32 5.30 8.81 12.06
CA GLU A 32 4.83 9.02 13.43
C GLU A 32 3.82 7.94 13.86
N ARG A 33 2.95 7.50 12.94
CA ARG A 33 1.87 6.54 13.22
C ARG A 33 2.31 5.08 13.11
N MET A 34 3.24 4.76 12.20
CA MET A 34 3.61 3.39 11.84
C MET A 34 5.10 3.09 12.09
N GLY A 35 5.94 4.10 12.28
CA GLY A 35 7.38 3.92 12.48
C GLY A 35 8.01 3.09 11.36
N ASP A 36 8.82 2.11 11.73
CA ASP A 36 9.51 1.20 10.79
C ASP A 36 8.56 0.33 9.95
N ALA A 37 7.30 0.22 10.35
CA ALA A 37 6.29 -0.52 9.59
C ALA A 37 5.80 0.24 8.34
N ALA A 38 6.12 1.52 8.15
CA ALA A 38 5.55 2.37 7.10
C ALA A 38 5.68 1.74 5.70
N LYS A 39 6.86 1.21 5.33
CA LYS A 39 7.06 0.54 4.05
C LYS A 39 6.20 -0.73 3.90
N VAL A 40 6.10 -1.56 4.93
CA VAL A 40 5.27 -2.77 4.91
C VAL A 40 3.79 -2.42 4.77
N MET A 41 3.32 -1.39 5.48
CA MET A 41 1.94 -0.92 5.36
C MET A 41 1.65 -0.35 3.97
N ALA A 42 2.59 0.38 3.37
CA ALA A 42 2.47 0.82 1.98
C ALA A 42 2.37 -0.36 1.01
N VAL A 43 3.21 -1.40 1.14
CA VAL A 43 3.11 -2.63 0.34
C VAL A 43 1.70 -3.22 0.41
N LEU A 44 1.10 -3.28 1.60
CA LEU A 44 -0.27 -3.78 1.75
C LEU A 44 -1.30 -2.93 1.01
N THR A 45 -1.14 -1.60 0.96
CA THR A 45 -2.07 -0.75 0.18
C THR A 45 -2.02 -1.02 -1.33
N PHE A 46 -0.87 -1.46 -1.84
CA PHE A 46 -0.67 -1.78 -3.26
C PHE A 46 -1.12 -3.19 -3.64
N THR A 47 -1.18 -4.11 -2.68
CA THR A 47 -1.31 -5.55 -2.97
C THR A 47 -2.59 -6.19 -2.47
N LEU A 48 -3.24 -5.63 -1.44
CA LEU A 48 -4.50 -6.12 -0.92
C LEU A 48 -5.65 -5.97 -1.93
N PRO A 49 -6.68 -6.84 -1.87
CA PRO A 49 -7.79 -6.82 -2.80
C PRO A 49 -8.70 -5.60 -2.61
N ASN A 50 -9.46 -5.27 -3.67
CA ASN A 50 -10.50 -4.24 -3.67
C ASN A 50 -10.01 -2.83 -3.30
N GLY A 51 -8.73 -2.56 -3.54
CA GLY A 51 -8.11 -1.28 -3.21
C GLY A 51 -7.38 -0.63 -4.39
N GLN A 52 -7.53 0.69 -4.48
CA GLN A 52 -6.70 1.54 -5.31
C GLN A 52 -5.73 2.29 -4.40
N PRO A 53 -4.41 2.10 -4.54
CA PRO A 53 -3.45 2.79 -3.67
C PRO A 53 -3.41 4.29 -3.96
N LEU A 54 -3.26 5.07 -2.91
CA LEU A 54 -2.96 6.49 -2.93
C LEU A 54 -1.57 6.71 -2.33
N ILE A 55 -0.72 7.47 -3.01
CA ILE A 55 0.50 8.06 -2.47
C ILE A 55 0.18 9.53 -2.20
N TYR A 56 0.26 9.94 -0.95
CA TYR A 56 0.07 11.35 -0.57
C TYR A 56 1.37 12.13 -0.75
N THR A 57 1.24 13.44 -0.95
CA THR A 57 2.33 14.39 -1.17
C THR A 57 3.51 14.17 -0.22
N GLY A 58 4.69 13.92 -0.79
CA GLY A 58 5.95 13.77 -0.05
C GLY A 58 6.26 12.39 0.48
N GLN A 59 5.32 11.41 0.41
CA GLN A 59 5.59 10.02 0.78
C GLN A 59 6.71 9.43 -0.08
N GLU A 60 6.71 9.72 -1.39
CA GLU A 60 7.74 9.30 -2.34
C GLU A 60 9.11 9.93 -2.06
N MET A 61 9.15 10.95 -1.21
CA MET A 61 10.40 11.56 -0.72
C MET A 61 10.75 11.14 0.71
N GLY A 62 9.90 10.34 1.35
CA GLY A 62 10.09 9.93 2.73
C GLY A 62 10.01 11.07 3.73
N TRP A 63 9.18 12.08 3.47
CA TRP A 63 9.10 13.25 4.33
C TRP A 63 8.30 13.00 5.60
N ASN A 64 8.97 13.16 6.72
CA ASN A 64 8.32 13.16 8.03
C ASN A 64 7.89 14.57 8.41
N LYS A 65 7.00 15.16 7.58
CA LYS A 65 6.45 16.51 7.77
C LYS A 65 4.93 16.46 7.79
N ARG A 66 4.30 17.03 8.82
CA ARG A 66 2.89 17.36 8.81
C ARG A 66 2.69 18.65 8.05
N PHE A 67 1.83 18.61 7.03
CA PHE A 67 1.46 19.80 6.27
C PHE A 67 0.38 20.59 6.99
N GLU A 68 0.46 21.91 6.90
CA GLU A 68 -0.58 22.81 7.39
C GLU A 68 -1.85 22.63 6.55
N PHE A 69 -2.97 22.34 7.19
CA PHE A 69 -4.18 21.91 6.50
C PHE A 69 -4.86 23.02 5.71
N PHE A 70 -4.92 24.23 6.26
CA PHE A 70 -5.63 25.37 5.68
C PHE A 70 -4.70 26.41 5.08
N GLU A 71 -3.40 26.25 5.18
CA GLU A 71 -2.42 27.23 4.75
C GLU A 71 -1.64 26.75 3.53
N LYS A 72 -1.01 27.70 2.83
CA LYS A 72 -0.05 27.34 1.78
C LYS A 72 1.22 26.82 2.45
N ASP A 73 1.40 25.53 2.47
CA ASP A 73 2.59 24.89 3.01
C ASP A 73 3.38 24.22 1.87
N PRO A 74 4.46 24.84 1.40
CA PRO A 74 5.20 24.35 0.25
C PRO A 74 5.95 23.06 0.57
N VAL A 75 6.01 22.22 -0.44
CA VAL A 75 6.86 21.04 -0.48
C VAL A 75 8.33 21.47 -0.41
N PRO A 76 9.13 20.99 0.59
CA PRO A 76 10.50 21.49 0.80
C PRO A 76 11.44 21.24 -0.37
N ALA A 77 11.47 20.03 -0.93
CA ALA A 77 12.33 19.66 -2.04
C ALA A 77 11.84 18.35 -2.70
N TRP A 78 12.21 18.15 -3.96
CA TRP A 78 11.92 16.93 -4.72
C TRP A 78 13.25 16.28 -5.13
N GLU A 79 13.82 15.48 -4.24
CA GLU A 79 15.07 14.78 -4.47
C GLU A 79 14.87 13.27 -4.44
N LYS A 80 15.35 12.59 -5.49
CA LYS A 80 15.27 11.13 -5.55
C LYS A 80 16.07 10.49 -4.41
N ASN A 81 15.43 9.57 -3.73
CA ASN A 81 16.01 8.83 -2.62
C ASN A 81 15.45 7.39 -2.59
N GLU A 82 15.72 6.64 -1.54
CA GLU A 82 15.26 5.26 -1.38
C GLU A 82 13.72 5.10 -1.38
N TYR A 83 12.96 6.11 -0.92
CA TYR A 83 11.50 6.08 -0.94
C TYR A 83 10.94 6.28 -2.34
N PHE A 84 11.60 7.14 -3.13
CA PHE A 84 11.26 7.31 -4.55
C PHE A 84 11.40 5.99 -5.30
N ASP A 85 12.54 5.30 -5.11
CA ASP A 85 12.79 4.01 -5.76
C ASP A 85 11.81 2.94 -5.25
N PHE A 86 11.52 2.90 -3.97
CA PHE A 86 10.54 2.01 -3.36
C PHE A 86 9.13 2.19 -3.96
N TYR A 87 8.59 3.40 -4.01
CA TYR A 87 7.26 3.62 -4.59
C TYR A 87 7.23 3.41 -6.09
N LYS A 88 8.30 3.76 -6.81
CA LYS A 88 8.45 3.46 -8.23
C LYS A 88 8.40 1.95 -8.49
N GLU A 89 9.06 1.15 -7.67
CA GLU A 89 9.03 -0.31 -7.74
C GLU A 89 7.62 -0.85 -7.49
N LEU A 90 6.95 -0.42 -6.42
CA LEU A 90 5.56 -0.83 -6.12
C LEU A 90 4.59 -0.49 -7.25
N ILE A 91 4.69 0.70 -7.83
CA ILE A 91 3.88 1.11 -8.99
C ILE A 91 4.17 0.19 -10.18
N SER A 92 5.43 -0.09 -10.45
CA SER A 92 5.84 -0.95 -11.56
C SER A 92 5.33 -2.38 -11.40
N ILE A 93 5.46 -2.95 -10.19
CA ILE A 93 4.92 -4.28 -9.86
C ILE A 93 3.40 -4.31 -10.08
N ARG A 94 2.68 -3.29 -9.58
CA ARG A 94 1.23 -3.24 -9.72
C ARG A 94 0.79 -3.13 -11.18
N HIS A 95 1.46 -2.32 -11.99
CA HIS A 95 1.14 -2.16 -13.41
C HIS A 95 1.47 -3.40 -14.24
N ALA A 96 2.55 -4.10 -13.90
CA ALA A 96 2.96 -5.31 -14.60
C ALA A 96 2.10 -6.54 -14.26
N ASN A 97 1.31 -6.49 -13.18
CA ASN A 97 0.57 -7.64 -12.67
C ASN A 97 -0.94 -7.37 -12.59
N PRO A 98 -1.71 -7.76 -13.61
CA PRO A 98 -3.18 -7.62 -13.62
C PRO A 98 -3.87 -8.22 -12.38
N ALA A 99 -3.30 -9.26 -11.78
CA ALA A 99 -3.81 -9.84 -10.54
C ALA A 99 -3.90 -8.82 -9.40
N LEU A 100 -3.10 -7.75 -9.40
CA LEU A 100 -3.16 -6.67 -8.40
C LEU A 100 -4.17 -5.57 -8.74
N ALA A 101 -4.92 -5.68 -9.83
CA ALA A 101 -5.95 -4.70 -10.16
C ALA A 101 -6.99 -4.55 -9.06
N ALA A 102 -7.61 -3.36 -8.99
CA ALA A 102 -8.70 -3.07 -8.07
C ALA A 102 -10.03 -3.65 -8.58
N GLY A 103 -10.98 -3.82 -7.66
CA GLY A 103 -12.33 -4.27 -7.97
C GLY A 103 -12.39 -5.70 -8.52
N SER A 104 -13.40 -5.98 -9.32
CA SER A 104 -13.67 -7.29 -9.91
C SER A 104 -12.64 -7.74 -10.95
N ASN A 105 -11.82 -6.81 -11.46
CA ASN A 105 -10.76 -7.13 -12.43
C ASN A 105 -9.49 -7.70 -11.77
N GLY A 106 -9.38 -7.63 -10.46
CA GLY A 106 -8.24 -8.16 -9.73
C GLY A 106 -8.31 -9.67 -9.50
N GLY A 107 -7.14 -10.27 -9.27
CA GLY A 107 -7.02 -11.70 -9.00
C GLY A 107 -7.71 -12.12 -7.69
N LYS A 108 -8.11 -13.39 -7.62
CA LYS A 108 -8.63 -14.03 -6.41
C LYS A 108 -7.63 -13.86 -5.27
N PHE A 109 -8.12 -13.41 -4.14
CA PHE A 109 -7.33 -13.25 -2.92
C PHE A 109 -7.42 -14.50 -2.06
N GLU A 110 -6.29 -15.05 -1.65
CA GLU A 110 -6.23 -16.19 -0.74
C GLU A 110 -5.11 -15.99 0.28
N VAL A 111 -5.42 -16.16 1.55
CA VAL A 111 -4.41 -16.19 2.62
C VAL A 111 -3.80 -17.58 2.66
N VAL A 112 -2.49 -17.66 2.46
CA VAL A 112 -1.72 -18.91 2.46
C VAL A 112 -1.25 -19.26 3.86
N SER A 113 -0.77 -18.27 4.62
CA SER A 113 -0.26 -18.48 5.98
C SER A 113 -0.35 -17.18 6.81
N THR A 114 -0.54 -17.39 8.13
CA THR A 114 -0.50 -16.33 9.15
C THR A 114 0.31 -16.79 10.37
N GLN A 115 1.48 -17.39 10.17
CA GLN A 115 2.32 -17.90 11.25
C GLN A 115 3.41 -16.91 11.64
N ASP A 116 3.79 -16.88 12.91
CA ASP A 116 4.92 -16.11 13.47
C ASP A 116 4.88 -14.60 13.11
N SER A 117 3.69 -14.03 13.10
CA SER A 117 3.44 -12.64 12.63
C SER A 117 3.83 -12.40 11.17
N THR A 118 3.97 -13.46 10.37
CA THR A 118 4.15 -13.39 8.92
C THR A 118 2.81 -13.62 8.25
N LEU A 119 2.38 -12.70 7.41
CA LEU A 119 1.23 -12.86 6.53
C LEU A 119 1.74 -13.21 5.13
N VAL A 120 1.27 -14.34 4.60
CA VAL A 120 1.49 -14.73 3.21
C VAL A 120 0.14 -14.85 2.52
N PHE A 121 -0.02 -14.18 1.40
CA PHE A 121 -1.22 -14.27 0.58
C PHE A 121 -0.92 -14.24 -0.92
N THR A 122 -1.87 -14.68 -1.70
CA THR A 122 -1.79 -14.64 -3.16
C THR A 122 -2.92 -13.82 -3.76
N ARG A 123 -2.64 -13.27 -4.93
CA ARG A 123 -3.60 -12.67 -5.87
C ARG A 123 -3.46 -13.44 -7.18
N THR A 124 -4.52 -14.12 -7.64
CA THR A 124 -4.41 -15.07 -8.74
C THR A 124 -5.44 -14.82 -9.83
N LEU A 125 -4.97 -14.66 -11.06
CA LEU A 125 -5.69 -14.76 -12.33
C LEU A 125 -5.18 -15.98 -13.10
N PRO A 126 -5.83 -16.44 -14.18
CA PRO A 126 -5.39 -17.60 -14.95
C PRO A 126 -3.94 -17.58 -15.42
N GLU A 127 -3.45 -16.39 -15.81
CA GLU A 127 -2.11 -16.23 -16.39
C GLU A 127 -1.20 -15.29 -15.56
N ASN A 128 -1.60 -14.97 -14.33
CA ASN A 128 -0.79 -14.11 -13.46
C ASN A 128 -1.09 -14.38 -11.99
N LYS A 129 -0.07 -14.77 -11.27
CA LYS A 129 -0.15 -14.98 -9.84
C LYS A 129 0.90 -14.16 -9.13
N VAL A 130 0.47 -13.38 -8.15
CA VAL A 130 1.35 -12.62 -7.28
C VAL A 130 1.26 -13.18 -5.88
N THR A 131 2.41 -13.53 -5.30
CA THR A 131 2.55 -13.94 -3.91
C THR A 131 3.19 -12.80 -3.13
N VAL A 132 2.57 -12.43 -2.03
CA VAL A 132 3.04 -11.38 -1.13
C VAL A 132 3.27 -11.97 0.24
N LYS A 133 4.46 -11.73 0.79
CA LYS A 133 4.85 -12.11 2.14
C LYS A 133 5.26 -10.86 2.89
N VAL A 134 4.65 -10.60 4.04
CA VAL A 134 4.96 -9.46 4.90
C VAL A 134 5.15 -9.92 6.33
N GLN A 135 6.17 -9.37 6.99
CA GLN A 135 6.38 -9.53 8.41
C GLN A 135 5.67 -8.40 9.16
N LEU A 136 4.71 -8.75 10.02
CA LEU A 136 3.86 -7.81 10.76
C LEU A 136 4.40 -7.46 12.16
N LYS A 137 5.69 -7.68 12.38
CA LYS A 137 6.47 -7.22 13.54
C LYS A 137 7.93 -7.04 13.14
N ALA A 138 8.72 -6.40 13.96
CA ALA A 138 10.15 -6.24 13.71
C ALA A 138 10.88 -7.60 13.60
N PRO A 139 11.83 -7.76 12.65
CA PRO A 139 12.16 -6.78 11.60
C PRO A 139 11.06 -6.72 10.53
N TRP A 140 10.63 -5.50 10.20
CA TRP A 140 9.59 -5.25 9.20
C TRP A 140 10.14 -5.51 7.80
N THR A 141 9.74 -6.63 7.21
CA THR A 141 10.21 -7.04 5.88
C THR A 141 9.05 -7.40 4.97
N TYR A 142 9.29 -7.34 3.68
CA TYR A 142 8.34 -7.77 2.65
C TYR A 142 9.05 -8.46 1.50
N GLU A 143 8.31 -9.29 0.79
CA GLU A 143 8.72 -9.95 -0.44
C GLU A 143 7.50 -10.03 -1.37
N ILE A 144 7.66 -9.69 -2.64
CA ILE A 144 6.63 -9.79 -3.68
C ILE A 144 7.22 -10.58 -4.83
N THR A 145 6.58 -11.68 -5.19
CA THR A 145 6.97 -12.50 -6.34
C THR A 145 5.79 -12.65 -7.29
N ALA A 146 6.07 -12.63 -8.60
CA ALA A 146 5.06 -12.78 -9.65
C ALA A 146 5.45 -13.95 -10.57
N GLU A 147 4.45 -14.73 -10.98
CA GLU A 147 4.51 -15.87 -11.89
C GLU A 147 3.49 -15.68 -13.03
#